data_678a46c48b94ecc33ab6706709cc417e
#
_entry.id   678a46c48b94ecc33ab6706709cc417e
#
_cell.length_a   1.000
_cell.length_b   1.000
_cell.length_c   1.000
_cell.angle_alpha   90.00
_cell.angle_beta   90.00
_cell.angle_gamma   90.00
#
_symmetry.space_group_name_H-M   'P 1'
#
loop_
_entity.id
_entity.type
_entity.pdbx_description
1 polymer ?
#
loop_
_entity_poly.entity_id
_entity_poly.type
_entity_poly.pdbx_seq_one_letter_code
_entity_poly.pdbx_strand_id
1 'polypeptide(L)'
;MTATDPTTDTADAFAHEATTSTPAHEVSAMQRIGTLVRDARRHRGLTQQQLAERLGTSQSAVARIEQGGQNLTLELLGRLSEALERELFSVGPSGPTHLRVTGGVPLRGSVVVKSSKNAAVALLCAALLNRGRTTLRNVARIVEVDRILDVLRSIGVSATWDGAGRDLTLVVPDELDLAGIDADAARRTRSIIMFLGPLLHRAPSFDLPYAGGCDLGTRTVEPHMIALRPFGLEVEARGGSYHAAVTAPGSFDRTIVLTERGDTVTENALLAAARTDGTTTIRNASSNYMVQDLCLYLQLLGVEVQGLGTTTLVVRGRPVLDADVDYTISEDPVEAMSLLTAGIVTDSELTVCRAPIEFLEVELATLAEMGLRYSLSPEYLADNGHTRLVDVTISPSQLKAPIDKIHPMPFPGLNIDNLPFFAVIAAAATGSTLIHDWVYDNRAIHLSDLTRLGADVRLLDPHRVLVTGPTRWSSAEVVCPPALRPAVCILLAMLAAKGTSVLRNVDIIARGYEQLYERLVEMGARIEVFHD
;
A
#
# COMPACT_ATOMS: atom_id res chain seq x y z
N MET A 1 -31.74 44.16 49.73
CA MET A 1 -33.16 43.79 49.90
C MET A 1 -33.29 42.41 49.30
N THR A 2 -33.23 41.46 50.16
CA THR A 2 -34.09 40.30 50.46
C THR A 2 -34.21 39.32 49.32
N ALA A 3 -33.45 38.19 49.33
CA ALA A 3 -33.70 36.93 50.05
C ALA A 3 -35.04 36.29 49.63
N THR A 4 -34.96 35.12 49.00
CA THR A 4 -35.51 33.87 49.52
C THR A 4 -35.30 32.73 48.53
N ASP A 5 -34.59 31.72 48.99
CA ASP A 5 -34.62 30.32 48.59
C ASP A 5 -35.97 29.71 49.07
N PRO A 6 -36.55 28.72 48.44
CA PRO A 6 -36.49 27.43 49.09
C PRO A 6 -36.32 26.21 48.20
N THR A 7 -35.50 25.31 48.71
CA THR A 7 -35.45 23.85 48.51
C THR A 7 -36.79 23.17 48.38
N THR A 8 -36.95 22.24 47.43
CA THR A 8 -37.66 20.97 47.62
C THR A 8 -37.11 19.87 46.74
N ASP A 9 -36.68 18.88 47.44
CA ASP A 9 -36.37 17.49 47.19
C ASP A 9 -37.42 16.77 46.30
N THR A 10 -36.98 16.09 45.25
CA THR A 10 -37.62 14.88 44.72
C THR A 10 -36.55 13.99 44.11
N ALA A 11 -36.02 13.09 44.96
CA ALA A 11 -35.48 11.82 44.50
C ALA A 11 -36.70 10.95 44.10
N ASP A 12 -36.57 10.32 42.97
CA ASP A 12 -36.93 8.94 42.63
C ASP A 12 -37.29 8.79 41.15
N ALA A 13 -36.80 7.70 40.61
CA ALA A 13 -37.20 7.03 39.37
C ALA A 13 -36.22 7.11 38.20
N PHE A 14 -35.07 6.43 38.33
CA PHE A 14 -34.50 5.69 37.20
C PHE A 14 -34.44 4.20 37.57
N ALA A 15 -35.54 3.52 37.28
CA ALA A 15 -35.58 2.07 37.25
C ALA A 15 -34.66 1.56 36.10
N HIS A 16 -33.64 0.83 36.48
CA HIS A 16 -32.85 0.01 35.55
C HIS A 16 -33.77 -1.08 34.97
N GLU A 17 -34.20 -0.92 33.72
CA GLU A 17 -34.55 -2.06 32.90
C GLU A 17 -33.28 -2.78 32.51
N ALA A 18 -32.99 -3.86 33.21
CA ALA A 18 -32.02 -4.87 32.78
C ALA A 18 -32.59 -5.57 31.54
N THR A 19 -32.20 -5.09 30.36
CA THR A 19 -32.34 -5.86 29.13
C THR A 19 -31.42 -7.06 29.24
N THR A 20 -32.00 -8.21 29.53
CA THR A 20 -31.36 -9.52 29.36
C THR A 20 -30.99 -9.69 27.90
N SER A 21 -29.75 -9.38 27.55
CA SER A 21 -29.14 -9.78 26.27
C SER A 21 -29.05 -11.30 26.27
N THR A 22 -29.88 -11.93 25.47
CA THR A 22 -29.74 -13.34 25.08
C THR A 22 -28.31 -13.56 24.60
N PRO A 23 -27.56 -14.56 25.11
CA PRO A 23 -26.19 -14.81 24.63
C PRO A 23 -26.27 -15.12 23.15
N ALA A 24 -25.56 -14.35 22.33
CA ALA A 24 -25.35 -14.63 20.91
C ALA A 24 -24.80 -16.06 20.83
N HIS A 25 -25.51 -16.96 20.16
CA HIS A 25 -25.04 -18.32 19.88
C HIS A 25 -23.65 -18.23 19.26
N GLU A 26 -22.62 -18.70 19.96
CA GLU A 26 -21.28 -18.85 19.39
C GLU A 26 -21.40 -19.79 18.19
N VAL A 27 -21.28 -19.23 16.99
CA VAL A 27 -21.25 -19.99 15.74
C VAL A 27 -20.02 -20.91 15.78
N SER A 28 -20.23 -22.22 15.73
CA SER A 28 -19.13 -23.19 15.83
C SER A 28 -18.09 -22.96 14.72
N ALA A 29 -16.82 -23.32 14.97
CA ALA A 29 -15.77 -23.22 13.96
C ALA A 29 -16.17 -23.92 12.64
N MET A 30 -16.86 -25.06 12.71
CA MET A 30 -17.35 -25.80 11.55
C MET A 30 -18.41 -25.04 10.76
N GLN A 31 -19.30 -24.32 11.45
CA GLN A 31 -20.29 -23.49 10.78
C GLN A 31 -19.66 -22.26 10.09
N ARG A 32 -18.62 -21.66 10.70
CA ARG A 32 -17.85 -20.58 10.06
C ARG A 32 -17.17 -21.06 8.80
N ILE A 33 -16.50 -22.22 8.85
CA ILE A 33 -15.83 -22.81 7.69
C ILE A 33 -16.87 -23.18 6.61
N GLY A 34 -17.98 -23.80 6.98
CA GLY A 34 -19.07 -24.13 6.06
C GLY A 34 -19.63 -22.91 5.33
N THR A 35 -19.76 -21.78 6.06
CA THR A 35 -20.18 -20.50 5.45
C THR A 35 -19.13 -19.99 4.46
N LEU A 36 -17.83 -20.03 4.81
CA LEU A 36 -16.73 -19.62 3.92
C LEU A 36 -16.72 -20.45 2.62
N VAL A 37 -16.89 -21.77 2.72
CA VAL A 37 -16.95 -22.66 1.54
C VAL A 37 -18.15 -22.31 0.66
N ARG A 38 -19.33 -22.09 1.26
CA ARG A 38 -20.54 -21.69 0.53
C ARG A 38 -20.37 -20.37 -0.19
N ASP A 39 -19.82 -19.38 0.47
CA ASP A 39 -19.63 -18.04 -0.07
C ASP A 39 -18.60 -18.06 -1.19
N ALA A 40 -17.48 -18.78 -1.03
CA ALA A 40 -16.47 -18.96 -2.06
C ALA A 40 -17.05 -19.69 -3.30
N ARG A 41 -17.85 -20.74 -3.09
CA ARG A 41 -18.53 -21.44 -4.20
C ARG A 41 -19.49 -20.52 -4.95
N ARG A 42 -20.33 -19.77 -4.22
CA ARG A 42 -21.30 -18.84 -4.83
C ARG A 42 -20.58 -17.73 -5.61
N HIS A 43 -19.49 -17.24 -5.06
CA HIS A 43 -18.65 -16.20 -5.71
C HIS A 43 -18.07 -16.69 -7.05
N ARG A 44 -17.83 -18.01 -7.17
CA ARG A 44 -17.40 -18.67 -8.42
C ARG A 44 -18.56 -19.05 -9.33
N GLY A 45 -19.80 -18.73 -8.99
CA GLY A 45 -20.97 -19.12 -9.76
C GLY A 45 -21.23 -20.64 -9.82
N LEU A 46 -20.55 -21.42 -8.95
CA LEU A 46 -20.68 -22.88 -8.96
C LEU A 46 -21.94 -23.34 -8.21
N THR A 47 -22.65 -24.34 -8.76
CA THR A 47 -23.65 -25.09 -8.00
C THR A 47 -22.95 -26.06 -7.03
N GLN A 48 -23.66 -26.54 -6.01
CA GLN A 48 -23.13 -27.58 -5.11
C GLN A 48 -22.76 -28.87 -5.87
N GLN A 49 -23.48 -29.16 -6.93
CA GLN A 49 -23.19 -30.30 -7.81
C GLN A 49 -21.87 -30.13 -8.55
N GLN A 50 -21.63 -28.95 -9.13
CA GLN A 50 -20.40 -28.68 -9.85
C GLN A 50 -19.17 -28.67 -8.93
N LEU A 51 -19.30 -28.15 -7.69
CA LEU A 51 -18.24 -28.24 -6.71
C LEU A 51 -17.98 -29.70 -6.28
N ALA A 52 -19.04 -30.49 -6.13
CA ALA A 52 -18.93 -31.91 -5.81
C ALA A 52 -18.18 -32.69 -6.91
N GLU A 53 -18.45 -32.41 -8.18
CA GLU A 53 -17.75 -33.00 -9.33
C GLU A 53 -16.25 -32.64 -9.31
N ARG A 54 -15.89 -31.37 -9.07
CA ARG A 54 -14.48 -30.94 -8.94
C ARG A 54 -13.76 -31.62 -7.78
N LEU A 55 -14.47 -31.88 -6.69
CA LEU A 55 -13.94 -32.55 -5.49
C LEU A 55 -13.94 -34.08 -5.60
N GLY A 56 -14.57 -34.66 -6.62
CA GLY A 56 -14.77 -36.10 -6.73
C GLY A 56 -15.65 -36.67 -5.61
N THR A 57 -16.69 -35.93 -5.16
CA THR A 57 -17.60 -36.29 -4.08
C THR A 57 -19.08 -36.11 -4.46
N SER A 58 -20.00 -36.28 -3.51
CA SER A 58 -21.42 -36.09 -3.75
C SER A 58 -21.89 -34.68 -3.40
N GLN A 59 -22.94 -34.20 -4.08
CA GLN A 59 -23.58 -32.91 -3.78
C GLN A 59 -24.05 -32.85 -2.31
N SER A 60 -24.54 -33.97 -1.76
CA SER A 60 -24.96 -34.06 -0.36
C SER A 60 -23.77 -33.90 0.63
N ALA A 61 -22.56 -34.31 0.24
CA ALA A 61 -21.36 -34.08 1.05
C ALA A 61 -21.00 -32.59 1.05
N VAL A 62 -21.04 -31.91 -0.11
CA VAL A 62 -20.83 -30.46 -0.20
C VAL A 62 -21.88 -29.70 0.63
N ALA A 63 -23.15 -30.08 0.55
CA ALA A 63 -24.22 -29.47 1.35
C ALA A 63 -23.95 -29.59 2.87
N ARG A 64 -23.49 -30.76 3.34
CA ARG A 64 -23.11 -30.97 4.75
C ARG A 64 -21.91 -30.12 5.16
N ILE A 65 -20.89 -30.01 4.31
CA ILE A 65 -19.74 -29.13 4.55
C ILE A 65 -20.22 -27.69 4.73
N GLU A 66 -21.04 -27.19 3.81
CA GLU A 66 -21.56 -25.83 3.86
C GLU A 66 -22.48 -25.52 5.05
N GLN A 67 -23.08 -26.57 5.64
CA GLN A 67 -23.89 -26.46 6.85
C GLN A 67 -23.07 -26.60 8.16
N GLY A 68 -21.77 -26.88 8.03
CA GLY A 68 -20.91 -27.16 9.18
C GLY A 68 -21.17 -28.49 9.87
N GLY A 69 -21.83 -29.42 9.17
CA GLY A 69 -22.21 -30.74 9.69
C GLY A 69 -21.19 -31.84 9.46
N GLN A 70 -19.97 -31.52 8.98
CA GLN A 70 -18.94 -32.50 8.67
C GLN A 70 -17.57 -32.03 9.21
N ASN A 71 -16.86 -32.97 9.84
CA ASN A 71 -15.48 -32.72 10.26
C ASN A 71 -14.56 -32.70 9.03
N LEU A 72 -13.79 -31.62 8.85
CA LEU A 72 -12.95 -31.41 7.67
C LEU A 72 -11.49 -31.76 8.00
N THR A 73 -10.90 -32.64 7.20
CA THR A 73 -9.46 -32.91 7.28
C THR A 73 -8.66 -31.82 6.56
N LEU A 74 -7.41 -31.60 6.92
CA LEU A 74 -6.51 -30.65 6.25
C LEU A 74 -6.41 -30.96 4.74
N GLU A 75 -6.39 -32.24 4.37
CA GLU A 75 -6.37 -32.71 2.97
C GLU A 75 -7.64 -32.24 2.21
N LEU A 76 -8.83 -32.40 2.83
CA LEU A 76 -10.09 -31.97 2.21
C LEU A 76 -10.17 -30.44 2.11
N LEU A 77 -9.61 -29.73 3.09
CA LEU A 77 -9.51 -28.28 3.08
C LEU A 77 -8.59 -27.78 1.93
N GLY A 78 -7.45 -28.47 1.71
CA GLY A 78 -6.56 -28.20 0.57
C GLY A 78 -7.28 -28.40 -0.76
N ARG A 79 -7.96 -29.54 -0.94
CA ARG A 79 -8.75 -29.83 -2.15
C ARG A 79 -9.90 -28.83 -2.37
N LEU A 80 -10.54 -28.36 -1.31
CA LEU A 80 -11.56 -27.30 -1.38
C LEU A 80 -10.96 -25.99 -1.87
N SER A 81 -9.77 -25.62 -1.36
CA SER A 81 -9.05 -24.41 -1.79
C SER A 81 -8.67 -24.49 -3.27
N GLU A 82 -8.15 -25.63 -3.73
CA GLU A 82 -7.84 -25.89 -5.15
C GLU A 82 -9.09 -25.85 -6.04
N ALA A 83 -10.16 -26.56 -5.65
CA ALA A 83 -11.41 -26.63 -6.44
C ALA A 83 -12.12 -25.28 -6.55
N LEU A 84 -11.95 -24.43 -5.54
CA LEU A 84 -12.51 -23.08 -5.48
C LEU A 84 -11.50 -22.02 -5.97
N GLU A 85 -10.28 -22.44 -6.31
CA GLU A 85 -9.18 -21.56 -6.74
C GLU A 85 -9.04 -20.35 -5.78
N ARG A 86 -9.21 -20.60 -4.49
CA ARG A 86 -9.13 -19.62 -3.42
C ARG A 86 -8.53 -20.29 -2.18
N GLU A 87 -7.52 -19.68 -1.56
CA GLU A 87 -7.03 -20.12 -0.27
C GLU A 87 -8.12 -19.89 0.78
N LEU A 88 -8.78 -20.96 1.21
CA LEU A 88 -9.88 -20.90 2.20
C LEU A 88 -9.36 -20.86 3.63
N PHE A 89 -8.13 -21.36 3.85
CA PHE A 89 -7.49 -21.43 5.15
C PHE A 89 -5.98 -21.24 5.00
N SER A 90 -5.43 -20.46 5.88
CA SER A 90 -4.01 -20.49 6.18
C SER A 90 -3.81 -21.20 7.51
N VAL A 91 -3.01 -22.25 7.53
CA VAL A 91 -2.58 -22.88 8.78
C VAL A 91 -1.41 -22.04 9.30
N GLY A 92 -1.74 -20.91 9.89
CA GLY A 92 -0.81 -20.02 10.55
C GLY A 92 -1.25 -19.75 11.98
N PRO A 93 -0.38 -19.22 12.83
CA PRO A 93 -0.77 -18.78 14.17
C PRO A 93 -1.91 -17.79 14.06
N SER A 94 -2.97 -17.99 14.85
CA SER A 94 -4.14 -17.09 14.91
C SER A 94 -3.82 -15.95 15.87
N GLY A 95 -3.87 -14.72 15.37
CA GLY A 95 -3.66 -13.54 16.20
C GLY A 95 -2.84 -12.48 15.49
N PRO A 96 -2.75 -11.26 16.05
CA PRO A 96 -1.91 -10.22 15.50
C PRO A 96 -0.43 -10.61 15.55
N THR A 97 0.30 -10.23 14.51
CA THR A 97 1.75 -10.47 14.42
C THR A 97 2.51 -9.47 15.28
N HIS A 98 3.51 -9.95 15.99
CA HIS A 98 4.40 -9.14 16.84
C HIS A 98 5.85 -9.44 16.52
N LEU A 99 6.73 -8.47 16.81
CA LEU A 99 8.18 -8.64 16.68
C LEU A 99 8.86 -8.46 18.04
N ARG A 100 9.81 -9.38 18.33
CA ARG A 100 10.82 -9.19 19.36
C ARG A 100 12.13 -8.85 18.67
N VAL A 101 12.65 -7.65 18.94
CA VAL A 101 13.83 -7.09 18.28
C VAL A 101 14.94 -6.90 19.30
N THR A 102 16.04 -7.64 19.16
CA THR A 102 17.26 -7.43 19.97
C THR A 102 18.21 -6.55 19.16
N GLY A 103 18.24 -5.25 19.50
CA GLY A 103 18.99 -4.25 18.76
C GLY A 103 20.37 -3.97 19.33
N GLY A 104 21.01 -2.92 18.80
CA GLY A 104 22.38 -2.53 19.12
C GLY A 104 23.45 -3.41 18.46
N VAL A 105 23.07 -4.13 17.37
CA VAL A 105 23.95 -4.97 16.58
C VAL A 105 24.09 -4.36 15.17
N PRO A 106 25.31 -4.10 14.67
CA PRO A 106 25.51 -3.63 13.31
C PRO A 106 25.04 -4.67 12.28
N LEU A 107 24.40 -4.21 11.22
CA LEU A 107 24.04 -5.00 10.04
C LEU A 107 25.27 -5.15 9.11
N ARG A 108 25.27 -6.18 8.27
CA ARG A 108 26.38 -6.47 7.35
C ARG A 108 25.90 -7.11 6.06
N GLY A 109 26.73 -6.98 5.01
CA GLY A 109 26.50 -7.65 3.74
C GLY A 109 25.75 -6.76 2.75
N SER A 110 24.93 -7.38 1.92
CA SER A 110 24.17 -6.69 0.88
C SER A 110 22.71 -7.11 0.89
N VAL A 111 21.85 -6.21 0.44
CA VAL A 111 20.41 -6.46 0.31
C VAL A 111 19.92 -5.88 -1.01
N VAL A 112 19.08 -6.65 -1.70
CA VAL A 112 18.51 -6.25 -3.00
C VAL A 112 17.17 -5.55 -2.77
N VAL A 113 16.98 -4.38 -3.39
CA VAL A 113 15.72 -3.64 -3.38
C VAL A 113 14.67 -4.41 -4.17
N LYS A 114 13.47 -4.51 -3.61
CA LYS A 114 12.31 -5.14 -4.25
C LYS A 114 11.56 -4.16 -5.16
N SER A 115 10.66 -4.70 -5.95
CA SER A 115 9.81 -3.89 -6.83
C SER A 115 8.85 -3.00 -6.08
N SER A 116 8.50 -1.89 -6.73
CA SER A 116 7.67 -0.85 -6.14
C SER A 116 6.23 -1.30 -5.90
N LYS A 117 5.79 -1.18 -4.65
CA LYS A 117 4.39 -1.33 -4.26
C LYS A 117 3.48 -0.37 -5.05
N ASN A 118 3.85 0.89 -5.11
CA ASN A 118 2.99 1.92 -5.70
C ASN A 118 2.85 1.74 -7.21
N ALA A 119 3.94 1.44 -7.91
CA ALA A 119 3.90 1.10 -9.33
C ALA A 119 3.09 -0.18 -9.60
N ALA A 120 3.26 -1.23 -8.79
CA ALA A 120 2.47 -2.46 -8.92
C ALA A 120 0.96 -2.18 -8.88
N VAL A 121 0.49 -1.37 -7.94
CA VAL A 121 -0.92 -1.00 -7.81
C VAL A 121 -1.43 -0.25 -9.04
N ALA A 122 -0.68 0.73 -9.55
CA ALA A 122 -1.03 1.48 -10.75
C ALA A 122 -1.16 0.56 -11.98
N LEU A 123 -0.19 -0.34 -12.17
CA LEU A 123 -0.16 -1.28 -13.29
C LEU A 123 -1.27 -2.34 -13.22
N LEU A 124 -1.63 -2.81 -12.01
CA LEU A 124 -2.77 -3.70 -11.81
C LEU A 124 -4.08 -3.04 -12.22
N CYS A 125 -4.28 -1.75 -11.88
CA CYS A 125 -5.43 -0.98 -12.32
C CYS A 125 -5.39 -0.74 -13.85
N ALA A 126 -4.21 -0.47 -14.42
CA ALA A 126 -4.01 -0.24 -15.84
C ALA A 126 -4.31 -1.49 -16.69
N ALA A 127 -4.09 -2.69 -16.15
CA ALA A 127 -4.41 -3.93 -16.83
C ALA A 127 -5.88 -4.02 -17.27
N LEU A 128 -6.81 -3.37 -16.55
CA LEU A 128 -8.24 -3.30 -16.91
C LEU A 128 -8.51 -2.61 -18.26
N LEU A 129 -7.56 -1.84 -18.78
CA LEU A 129 -7.66 -1.18 -20.08
C LEU A 129 -7.39 -2.14 -21.24
N ASN A 130 -6.58 -3.18 -21.00
CA ASN A 130 -6.10 -4.10 -22.02
C ASN A 130 -7.08 -5.28 -22.21
N ARG A 131 -7.35 -5.65 -23.48
CA ARG A 131 -8.07 -6.87 -23.84
C ARG A 131 -7.17 -8.07 -24.00
N GLY A 132 -5.92 -7.85 -24.40
CA GLY A 132 -4.89 -8.87 -24.48
C GLY A 132 -4.36 -9.27 -23.11
N ARG A 133 -3.38 -10.15 -23.12
CA ARG A 133 -2.74 -10.63 -21.91
C ARG A 133 -1.72 -9.62 -21.39
N THR A 134 -1.79 -9.32 -20.10
CA THR A 134 -0.77 -8.52 -19.39
C THR A 134 0.03 -9.42 -18.47
N THR A 135 1.35 -9.46 -18.64
CA THR A 135 2.28 -10.10 -17.70
C THR A 135 3.09 -9.02 -17.00
N LEU A 136 2.89 -8.91 -15.70
CA LEU A 136 3.70 -8.05 -14.83
C LEU A 136 4.77 -8.91 -14.17
N ARG A 137 6.05 -8.56 -14.42
CA ARG A 137 7.20 -9.28 -13.84
C ARG A 137 7.65 -8.66 -12.55
N ASN A 138 8.19 -9.51 -11.69
CA ASN A 138 8.77 -9.13 -10.42
C ASN A 138 7.77 -8.36 -9.52
N VAL A 139 6.53 -8.83 -9.44
CA VAL A 139 5.49 -8.22 -8.61
C VAL A 139 5.75 -8.53 -7.14
N ALA A 140 5.81 -7.52 -6.27
CA ALA A 140 6.00 -7.70 -4.83
C ALA A 140 4.85 -8.50 -4.20
N ARG A 141 5.20 -9.52 -3.39
CA ARG A 141 4.24 -10.34 -2.64
C ARG A 141 3.88 -9.65 -1.32
N ILE A 142 2.93 -8.74 -1.40
CA ILE A 142 2.49 -7.88 -0.30
C ILE A 142 0.97 -7.82 -0.21
N VAL A 143 0.46 -7.58 0.98
CA VAL A 143 -0.98 -7.56 1.27
C VAL A 143 -1.75 -6.54 0.42
N GLU A 144 -1.15 -5.41 0.04
CA GLU A 144 -1.81 -4.43 -0.82
C GLU A 144 -2.06 -4.97 -2.23
N VAL A 145 -1.09 -5.70 -2.80
CA VAL A 145 -1.25 -6.39 -4.10
C VAL A 145 -2.35 -7.44 -4.01
N ASP A 146 -2.33 -8.29 -2.97
CA ASP A 146 -3.34 -9.34 -2.79
C ASP A 146 -4.76 -8.76 -2.71
N ARG A 147 -4.96 -7.64 -2.00
CA ARG A 147 -6.26 -6.96 -1.90
C ARG A 147 -6.75 -6.44 -3.26
N ILE A 148 -5.87 -5.85 -4.06
CA ILE A 148 -6.23 -5.41 -5.43
C ILE A 148 -6.55 -6.62 -6.31
N LEU A 149 -5.81 -7.72 -6.18
CA LEU A 149 -6.09 -8.95 -6.90
C LEU A 149 -7.44 -9.57 -6.51
N ASP A 150 -7.81 -9.51 -5.23
CA ASP A 150 -9.12 -9.98 -4.77
C ASP A 150 -10.24 -9.15 -5.40
N VAL A 151 -10.09 -7.82 -5.48
CA VAL A 151 -11.04 -6.95 -6.19
C VAL A 151 -11.08 -7.28 -7.67
N LEU A 152 -9.93 -7.42 -8.34
CA LEU A 152 -9.87 -7.75 -9.77
C LEU A 152 -10.52 -9.11 -10.07
N ARG A 153 -10.26 -10.13 -9.26
CA ARG A 153 -10.86 -11.45 -9.40
C ARG A 153 -12.37 -11.42 -9.17
N SER A 154 -12.84 -10.62 -8.21
CA SER A 154 -14.27 -10.52 -7.92
C SER A 154 -15.09 -9.94 -9.08
N ILE A 155 -14.47 -9.16 -9.96
CA ILE A 155 -15.10 -8.64 -11.18
C ILE A 155 -14.81 -9.48 -12.44
N GLY A 156 -14.23 -10.68 -12.27
CA GLY A 156 -14.03 -11.64 -13.35
C GLY A 156 -12.65 -11.64 -14.00
N VAL A 157 -11.69 -10.83 -13.53
CA VAL A 157 -10.31 -10.84 -14.06
C VAL A 157 -9.61 -12.13 -13.64
N SER A 158 -9.03 -12.84 -14.60
CA SER A 158 -8.12 -13.96 -14.32
C SER A 158 -6.75 -13.41 -13.93
N ALA A 159 -6.27 -13.79 -12.76
CA ALA A 159 -4.97 -13.37 -12.23
C ALA A 159 -4.21 -14.60 -11.74
N THR A 160 -3.15 -14.98 -12.45
CA THR A 160 -2.40 -16.22 -12.20
C THR A 160 -0.92 -15.89 -11.98
N TRP A 161 -0.39 -16.37 -10.85
CA TRP A 161 1.04 -16.30 -10.56
C TRP A 161 1.79 -17.40 -11.31
N ASP A 162 3.03 -17.11 -11.74
CA ASP A 162 3.95 -18.15 -12.23
C ASP A 162 4.35 -19.13 -11.13
N GLY A 163 4.98 -20.26 -11.51
CA GLY A 163 5.40 -21.29 -10.56
C GLY A 163 6.42 -20.82 -9.51
N ALA A 164 7.15 -19.72 -9.77
CA ALA A 164 8.07 -19.08 -8.82
C ALA A 164 7.37 -18.01 -7.95
N GLY A 165 6.11 -17.65 -8.27
CA GLY A 165 5.31 -16.67 -7.54
C GLY A 165 5.83 -15.23 -7.66
N ARG A 166 6.55 -14.91 -8.74
CA ARG A 166 7.11 -13.58 -8.98
C ARG A 166 6.45 -12.83 -10.12
N ASP A 167 6.03 -13.54 -11.15
CA ASP A 167 5.41 -12.97 -12.33
C ASP A 167 3.90 -13.22 -12.27
N LEU A 168 3.15 -12.21 -12.59
CA LEU A 168 1.69 -12.21 -12.53
C LEU A 168 1.11 -12.01 -13.92
N THR A 169 0.33 -12.97 -14.39
CA THR A 169 -0.40 -12.86 -15.65
C THR A 169 -1.86 -12.50 -15.40
N LEU A 170 -2.33 -11.46 -16.08
CA LEU A 170 -3.68 -10.94 -16.00
C LEU A 170 -4.36 -11.07 -17.36
N VAL A 171 -5.61 -11.57 -17.36
CA VAL A 171 -6.50 -11.61 -18.52
C VAL A 171 -7.84 -11.01 -18.11
N VAL A 172 -8.21 -9.93 -18.76
CA VAL A 172 -9.44 -9.18 -18.45
C VAL A 172 -10.55 -9.60 -19.40
N PRO A 173 -11.71 -10.05 -18.90
CA PRO A 173 -12.82 -10.43 -19.77
C PRO A 173 -13.43 -9.21 -20.46
N ASP A 174 -14.14 -9.43 -21.58
CA ASP A 174 -14.85 -8.37 -22.31
C ASP A 174 -15.92 -7.70 -21.44
N GLU A 175 -16.63 -8.45 -20.62
CA GLU A 175 -17.62 -7.97 -19.67
C GLU A 175 -17.13 -8.19 -18.24
N LEU A 176 -17.20 -7.15 -17.42
CA LEU A 176 -16.84 -7.19 -15.99
C LEU A 176 -18.10 -7.32 -15.14
N ASP A 177 -18.05 -8.18 -14.12
CA ASP A 177 -19.11 -8.28 -13.10
C ASP A 177 -18.92 -7.19 -12.04
N LEU A 178 -19.30 -5.94 -12.34
CA LEU A 178 -19.14 -4.82 -11.44
C LEU A 178 -20.10 -4.86 -10.24
N ALA A 179 -21.18 -5.66 -10.30
CA ALA A 179 -22.06 -5.91 -9.17
C ALA A 179 -21.43 -6.87 -8.14
N GLY A 180 -20.49 -7.70 -8.59
CA GLY A 180 -19.77 -8.67 -7.77
C GLY A 180 -18.52 -8.11 -7.06
N ILE A 181 -18.27 -6.79 -7.09
CA ILE A 181 -17.08 -6.20 -6.43
C ILE A 181 -17.00 -6.61 -4.96
N ASP A 182 -15.87 -7.20 -4.57
CA ASP A 182 -15.58 -7.52 -3.17
C ASP A 182 -15.43 -6.23 -2.35
N ALA A 183 -16.51 -5.85 -1.66
CA ALA A 183 -16.58 -4.62 -0.88
C ALA A 183 -15.62 -4.64 0.31
N ASP A 184 -15.29 -5.79 0.88
CA ASP A 184 -14.39 -5.90 2.03
C ASP A 184 -12.93 -5.72 1.58
N ALA A 185 -12.52 -6.33 0.48
CA ALA A 185 -11.21 -6.11 -0.12
C ALA A 185 -11.06 -4.63 -0.57
N ALA A 186 -12.08 -4.08 -1.23
CA ALA A 186 -12.10 -2.70 -1.69
C ALA A 186 -11.96 -1.68 -0.54
N ARG A 187 -12.67 -1.87 0.58
CA ARG A 187 -12.60 -0.99 1.77
C ARG A 187 -11.26 -1.06 2.50
N ARG A 188 -10.49 -2.12 2.31
CA ARG A 188 -9.16 -2.29 2.94
C ARG A 188 -8.03 -1.63 2.18
N THR A 189 -8.28 -1.14 0.96
CA THR A 189 -7.28 -0.41 0.17
C THR A 189 -7.78 0.96 -0.27
N ARG A 190 -6.92 1.98 -0.08
CA ARG A 190 -7.22 3.31 -0.60
C ARG A 190 -7.13 3.36 -2.14
N SER A 191 -6.34 2.47 -2.71
CA SER A 191 -6.05 2.44 -4.14
C SER A 191 -7.25 2.06 -5.00
N ILE A 192 -8.36 1.62 -4.39
CA ILE A 192 -9.61 1.34 -5.10
C ILE A 192 -10.11 2.55 -5.93
N ILE A 193 -9.80 3.77 -5.50
CA ILE A 193 -10.15 4.99 -6.23
C ILE A 193 -9.53 5.05 -7.64
N MET A 194 -8.44 4.33 -7.87
CA MET A 194 -7.77 4.26 -9.17
C MET A 194 -8.53 3.41 -10.20
N PHE A 195 -9.53 2.64 -9.75
CA PHE A 195 -10.42 1.91 -10.66
C PHE A 195 -11.34 2.84 -11.46
N LEU A 196 -11.57 4.08 -10.99
CA LEU A 196 -12.41 5.04 -11.70
C LEU A 196 -11.92 5.31 -13.12
N GLY A 197 -10.59 5.50 -13.30
CA GLY A 197 -9.97 5.78 -14.59
C GLY A 197 -10.21 4.69 -15.64
N PRO A 198 -9.89 3.42 -15.38
CA PRO A 198 -10.13 2.36 -16.35
C PRO A 198 -11.60 1.95 -16.48
N LEU A 199 -12.41 1.98 -15.40
CA LEU A 199 -13.80 1.53 -15.45
C LEU A 199 -14.71 2.47 -16.22
N LEU A 200 -14.38 3.75 -16.36
CA LEU A 200 -15.15 4.67 -17.21
C LEU A 200 -15.19 4.24 -18.69
N HIS A 201 -14.28 3.36 -19.12
CA HIS A 201 -14.26 2.77 -20.46
C HIS A 201 -14.93 1.39 -20.55
N ARG A 202 -15.41 0.87 -19.41
CA ARG A 202 -15.92 -0.51 -19.32
C ARG A 202 -17.42 -0.57 -19.05
N ALA A 203 -18.01 0.46 -18.44
CA ALA A 203 -19.44 0.49 -18.13
C ALA A 203 -19.98 1.92 -18.17
N PRO A 204 -21.25 2.10 -18.56
CA PRO A 204 -21.92 3.42 -18.56
C PRO A 204 -22.25 3.91 -17.13
N SER A 205 -22.31 2.99 -16.17
CA SER A 205 -22.45 3.31 -14.74
C SER A 205 -21.93 2.15 -13.91
N PHE A 206 -21.40 2.47 -12.73
CA PHE A 206 -20.90 1.47 -11.78
C PHE A 206 -20.80 2.05 -10.37
N ASP A 207 -20.76 1.16 -9.40
CA ASP A 207 -20.57 1.50 -8.00
C ASP A 207 -19.21 1.02 -7.51
N LEU A 208 -18.47 1.90 -6.81
CA LEU A 208 -17.25 1.54 -6.10
C LEU A 208 -17.45 1.74 -4.61
N PRO A 209 -17.10 0.75 -3.76
CA PRO A 209 -17.09 0.95 -2.32
C PRO A 209 -16.16 2.10 -1.92
N TYR A 210 -16.46 2.81 -0.84
CA TYR A 210 -15.57 3.87 -0.36
C TYR A 210 -14.15 3.38 -0.14
N ALA A 211 -13.20 4.17 -0.61
CA ALA A 211 -11.79 3.91 -0.37
C ALA A 211 -11.51 3.93 1.14
N GLY A 212 -10.98 2.83 1.65
CA GLY A 212 -10.49 2.70 3.02
C GLY A 212 -8.96 2.79 3.09
N GLY A 213 -8.36 2.24 4.12
CA GLY A 213 -6.92 2.07 4.20
C GLY A 213 -6.26 2.89 5.30
N CYS A 214 -5.26 3.72 5.02
CA CYS A 214 -4.41 4.35 6.01
C CYS A 214 -5.09 5.52 6.75
N ASP A 215 -4.98 5.57 8.08
CA ASP A 215 -5.55 6.62 8.93
C ASP A 215 -4.55 7.81 9.07
N LEU A 216 -4.28 8.48 7.95
CA LEU A 216 -3.39 9.65 7.86
C LEU A 216 -4.16 10.97 7.64
N GLY A 217 -5.32 11.12 8.30
CA GLY A 217 -6.17 12.30 8.16
C GLY A 217 -7.20 12.23 7.04
N THR A 218 -8.01 13.27 6.92
CA THR A 218 -9.11 13.38 5.94
C THR A 218 -8.55 13.74 4.56
N ARG A 219 -8.15 12.72 3.79
CA ARG A 219 -7.79 12.95 2.39
C ARG A 219 -9.05 12.92 1.54
N THR A 220 -9.37 14.04 0.96
CA THR A 220 -10.46 14.11 -0.02
C THR A 220 -10.12 13.29 -1.28
N VAL A 221 -11.15 12.76 -1.92
CA VAL A 221 -11.06 12.12 -3.25
C VAL A 221 -11.43 13.10 -4.37
N GLU A 222 -11.79 14.32 -4.02
CA GLU A 222 -12.24 15.37 -4.95
C GLU A 222 -11.23 15.66 -6.09
N PRO A 223 -9.91 15.67 -5.88
CA PRO A 223 -8.96 15.84 -6.98
C PRO A 223 -9.10 14.79 -8.08
N HIS A 224 -9.44 13.53 -7.74
CA HIS A 224 -9.72 12.49 -8.73
C HIS A 224 -10.99 12.78 -9.51
N MET A 225 -12.05 13.21 -8.83
CA MET A 225 -13.33 13.54 -9.47
C MET A 225 -13.17 14.72 -10.44
N ILE A 226 -12.44 15.76 -10.03
CA ILE A 226 -12.14 16.93 -10.89
C ILE A 226 -11.33 16.48 -12.12
N ALA A 227 -10.32 15.62 -11.94
CA ALA A 227 -9.47 15.14 -13.04
C ALA A 227 -10.23 14.27 -14.05
N LEU A 228 -11.25 13.53 -13.60
CA LEU A 228 -12.02 12.60 -14.45
C LEU A 228 -13.28 13.20 -15.08
N ARG A 229 -13.80 14.31 -14.55
CA ARG A 229 -14.97 15.01 -15.10
C ARG A 229 -14.84 15.37 -16.59
N PRO A 230 -13.67 15.83 -17.11
CA PRO A 230 -13.49 16.09 -18.54
C PRO A 230 -13.63 14.86 -19.43
N PHE A 231 -13.57 13.64 -18.85
CA PHE A 231 -13.80 12.38 -19.55
C PHE A 231 -15.27 11.91 -19.46
N GLY A 232 -16.16 12.74 -18.95
CA GLY A 232 -17.58 12.45 -18.82
C GLY A 232 -17.96 11.65 -17.57
N LEU A 233 -17.05 11.53 -16.60
CA LEU A 233 -17.33 10.84 -15.35
C LEU A 233 -17.98 11.81 -14.34
N GLU A 234 -19.18 11.47 -13.89
CA GLU A 234 -19.87 12.10 -12.76
C GLU A 234 -19.94 11.11 -11.62
N VAL A 235 -19.59 11.54 -10.41
CA VAL A 235 -19.54 10.66 -9.24
C VAL A 235 -20.32 11.29 -8.08
N GLU A 236 -21.24 10.51 -7.52
CA GLU A 236 -22.01 10.86 -6.33
C GLU A 236 -21.63 9.92 -5.18
N ALA A 237 -21.26 10.50 -4.04
CA ALA A 237 -20.92 9.74 -2.84
C ALA A 237 -22.18 9.52 -1.99
N ARG A 238 -22.69 8.29 -1.87
CA ARG A 238 -23.85 7.93 -1.05
C ARG A 238 -23.82 6.47 -0.62
N GLY A 239 -24.48 6.16 0.50
CA GLY A 239 -24.70 4.76 0.92
C GLY A 239 -23.42 3.94 1.17
N GLY A 240 -22.25 4.57 1.39
CA GLY A 240 -20.98 3.86 1.57
C GLY A 240 -20.25 3.50 0.26
N SER A 241 -20.72 4.06 -0.87
CA SER A 241 -20.14 3.84 -2.20
C SER A 241 -20.10 5.13 -3.04
N TYR A 242 -19.19 5.15 -4.01
CA TYR A 242 -19.15 6.13 -5.09
C TYR A 242 -19.99 5.60 -6.25
N HIS A 243 -21.10 6.28 -6.56
CA HIS A 243 -21.95 5.98 -7.71
C HIS A 243 -21.44 6.78 -8.91
N ALA A 244 -20.85 6.09 -9.86
CA ALA A 244 -20.26 6.67 -11.05
C ALA A 244 -21.22 6.53 -12.25
N ALA A 245 -21.45 7.63 -12.96
CA ALA A 245 -22.16 7.67 -14.23
C ALA A 245 -21.24 8.24 -15.30
N VAL A 246 -21.22 7.61 -16.47
CA VAL A 246 -20.36 7.99 -17.59
C VAL A 246 -21.22 8.53 -18.72
N THR A 247 -21.09 9.83 -18.99
CA THR A 247 -21.59 10.42 -20.23
C THR A 247 -20.52 10.26 -21.30
N ALA A 248 -20.87 9.72 -22.47
CA ALA A 248 -19.90 9.48 -23.54
C ALA A 248 -19.10 10.76 -23.83
N PRO A 249 -17.79 10.76 -23.59
CA PRO A 249 -16.98 11.92 -23.93
C PRO A 249 -16.94 12.05 -25.45
N GLY A 250 -17.15 13.24 -25.98
CA GLY A 250 -16.91 13.51 -27.40
C GLY A 250 -15.43 13.25 -27.76
N SER A 251 -15.19 12.87 -29.03
CA SER A 251 -13.83 12.80 -29.57
C SER A 251 -13.34 14.22 -29.83
N PHE A 252 -12.44 14.73 -28.96
CA PHE A 252 -11.82 16.06 -29.12
C PHE A 252 -10.55 16.17 -28.28
N ASP A 253 -9.66 17.04 -28.72
CA ASP A 253 -8.47 17.38 -27.94
C ASP A 253 -8.85 18.18 -26.70
N ARG A 254 -8.23 17.85 -25.58
CA ARG A 254 -8.52 18.46 -24.28
C ARG A 254 -7.26 18.78 -23.49
N THR A 255 -7.38 19.79 -22.64
CA THR A 255 -6.36 20.09 -21.62
C THR A 255 -6.99 19.96 -20.25
N ILE A 256 -6.33 19.21 -19.38
CA ILE A 256 -6.69 19.00 -17.99
C ILE A 256 -5.61 19.62 -17.13
N VAL A 257 -6.00 20.43 -16.15
CA VAL A 257 -5.10 20.97 -15.14
C VAL A 257 -5.43 20.29 -13.82
N LEU A 258 -4.51 19.48 -13.32
CA LEU A 258 -4.69 18.82 -12.02
C LEU A 258 -4.58 19.86 -10.90
N THR A 259 -5.55 19.89 -9.99
CA THR A 259 -5.57 20.80 -8.85
C THR A 259 -4.59 20.37 -7.76
N GLU A 260 -4.22 19.10 -7.75
CA GLU A 260 -3.21 18.50 -6.89
C GLU A 260 -2.19 17.75 -7.75
N ARG A 261 -0.88 17.95 -7.48
CA ARG A 261 0.20 17.17 -8.11
C ARG A 261 0.36 15.83 -7.36
N GLY A 262 -0.75 15.07 -7.28
CA GLY A 262 -0.77 13.76 -6.65
C GLY A 262 -0.43 12.65 -7.66
N ASP A 263 0.29 11.62 -7.19
CA ASP A 263 0.65 10.46 -8.01
C ASP A 263 -0.60 9.76 -8.52
N THR A 264 -1.49 9.32 -7.63
CA THR A 264 -2.70 8.58 -7.97
C THR A 264 -3.72 9.39 -8.77
N VAL A 265 -3.78 10.72 -8.59
CA VAL A 265 -4.63 11.60 -9.40
C VAL A 265 -4.11 11.66 -10.83
N THR A 266 -2.79 11.77 -10.99
CA THR A 266 -2.13 11.75 -12.32
C THR A 266 -2.34 10.40 -13.00
N GLU A 267 -2.18 9.30 -12.28
CA GLU A 267 -2.40 7.94 -12.78
C GLU A 267 -3.84 7.74 -13.25
N ASN A 268 -4.84 8.18 -12.47
CA ASN A 268 -6.24 8.11 -12.89
C ASN A 268 -6.51 8.92 -14.16
N ALA A 269 -5.95 10.13 -14.28
CA ALA A 269 -6.08 10.93 -15.49
C ALA A 269 -5.43 10.27 -16.71
N LEU A 270 -4.25 9.62 -16.52
CA LEU A 270 -3.59 8.84 -17.57
C LEU A 270 -4.42 7.63 -18.01
N LEU A 271 -4.97 6.88 -17.05
CA LEU A 271 -5.82 5.70 -17.31
C LEU A 271 -7.08 6.10 -18.09
N ALA A 272 -7.69 7.24 -17.75
CA ALA A 272 -8.82 7.76 -18.48
C ALA A 272 -8.42 8.24 -19.90
N ALA A 273 -7.29 8.94 -20.04
CA ALA A 273 -6.81 9.44 -21.32
C ALA A 273 -6.41 8.30 -22.28
N ALA A 274 -5.89 7.18 -21.76
CA ALA A 274 -5.31 6.10 -22.54
C ALA A 274 -6.28 5.46 -23.54
N ARG A 275 -7.59 5.40 -23.24
CA ARG A 275 -8.61 4.85 -24.16
C ARG A 275 -9.59 5.91 -24.68
N THR A 276 -9.34 7.17 -24.42
CA THR A 276 -10.17 8.25 -24.96
C THR A 276 -9.64 8.68 -26.33
N ASP A 277 -10.50 8.75 -27.34
CA ASP A 277 -10.11 9.23 -28.66
C ASP A 277 -9.70 10.72 -28.62
N GLY A 278 -8.66 11.08 -29.37
CA GLY A 278 -8.05 12.42 -29.38
C GLY A 278 -6.83 12.56 -28.49
N THR A 279 -6.38 13.80 -28.32
CA THR A 279 -5.18 14.15 -27.55
C THR A 279 -5.56 14.77 -26.22
N THR A 280 -5.07 14.25 -25.13
CA THR A 280 -5.21 14.82 -23.78
C THR A 280 -3.89 15.40 -23.30
N THR A 281 -3.87 16.69 -23.00
CA THR A 281 -2.74 17.35 -22.32
C THR A 281 -3.05 17.45 -20.83
N ILE A 282 -2.26 16.75 -20.00
CA ILE A 282 -2.39 16.79 -18.54
C ILE A 282 -1.30 17.71 -17.99
N ARG A 283 -1.69 18.81 -17.35
CA ARG A 283 -0.81 19.80 -16.73
C ARG A 283 -0.82 19.63 -15.21
N ASN A 284 0.27 20.03 -14.56
CA ASN A 284 0.53 19.84 -13.14
C ASN A 284 0.51 18.36 -12.74
N ALA A 285 0.93 17.49 -13.67
CA ALA A 285 1.06 16.05 -13.45
C ALA A 285 2.21 15.73 -12.47
N SER A 286 2.08 14.67 -11.70
CA SER A 286 3.22 14.08 -11.00
C SER A 286 4.18 13.45 -12.01
N SER A 287 5.46 13.57 -11.74
CA SER A 287 6.55 12.97 -12.53
C SER A 287 7.30 11.87 -11.77
N ASN A 288 6.70 11.36 -10.68
CA ASN A 288 7.28 10.35 -9.81
C ASN A 288 7.40 8.98 -10.50
N TYR A 289 8.20 8.06 -9.93
CA TYR A 289 8.56 6.76 -10.52
C TYR A 289 7.35 5.92 -10.93
N MET A 290 6.30 5.82 -10.08
CA MET A 290 5.12 5.01 -10.37
C MET A 290 4.31 5.56 -11.57
N VAL A 291 4.29 6.88 -11.74
CA VAL A 291 3.66 7.53 -12.90
C VAL A 291 4.47 7.26 -14.17
N GLN A 292 5.80 7.25 -14.06
CA GLN A 292 6.68 6.91 -15.19
C GLN A 292 6.50 5.44 -15.61
N ASP A 293 6.45 4.49 -14.65
CA ASP A 293 6.15 3.09 -14.91
C ASP A 293 4.81 2.92 -15.64
N LEU A 294 3.77 3.62 -15.18
CA LEU A 294 2.47 3.60 -15.85
C LEU A 294 2.57 4.13 -17.30
N CYS A 295 3.28 5.23 -17.53
CA CYS A 295 3.46 5.76 -18.87
C CYS A 295 4.18 4.75 -19.80
N LEU A 296 5.24 4.11 -19.31
CA LEU A 296 5.99 3.09 -20.06
C LEU A 296 5.11 1.88 -20.39
N TYR A 297 4.31 1.40 -19.43
CA TYR A 297 3.36 0.33 -19.66
C TYR A 297 2.31 0.71 -20.71
N LEU A 298 1.74 1.92 -20.64
CA LEU A 298 0.79 2.41 -21.63
C LEU A 298 1.42 2.52 -23.03
N GLN A 299 2.69 2.88 -23.13
CA GLN A 299 3.42 2.90 -24.41
C GLN A 299 3.57 1.48 -25.01
N LEU A 300 3.78 0.45 -24.18
CA LEU A 300 3.78 -0.95 -24.66
C LEU A 300 2.39 -1.37 -25.19
N LEU A 301 1.31 -0.84 -24.63
CA LEU A 301 -0.05 -1.03 -25.15
C LEU A 301 -0.31 -0.23 -26.44
N GLY A 302 0.67 0.57 -26.90
CA GLY A 302 0.60 1.38 -28.10
C GLY A 302 -0.08 2.74 -27.90
N VAL A 303 -0.27 3.20 -26.67
CA VAL A 303 -0.69 4.58 -26.35
C VAL A 303 0.52 5.48 -26.53
N GLU A 304 0.37 6.59 -27.24
CA GLU A 304 1.44 7.59 -27.37
C GLU A 304 1.42 8.51 -26.14
N VAL A 305 2.50 8.47 -25.34
CA VAL A 305 2.67 9.32 -24.15
C VAL A 305 3.97 10.11 -24.31
N GLN A 306 3.88 11.43 -24.29
CA GLN A 306 5.00 12.36 -24.34
C GLN A 306 5.11 13.14 -23.04
N GLY A 307 6.31 13.62 -22.70
CA GLY A 307 6.55 14.38 -21.47
C GLY A 307 6.81 13.53 -20.24
N LEU A 308 7.19 12.27 -20.42
CA LEU A 308 7.59 11.37 -19.33
C LEU A 308 8.61 12.04 -18.40
N GLY A 309 8.43 11.92 -17.09
CA GLY A 309 9.29 12.57 -16.10
C GLY A 309 9.12 14.09 -15.95
N THR A 310 8.13 14.69 -16.65
CA THR A 310 7.82 16.12 -16.54
C THR A 310 6.44 16.38 -15.94
N THR A 311 6.12 17.64 -15.67
CA THR A 311 4.83 18.07 -15.12
C THR A 311 3.74 18.29 -16.17
N THR A 312 4.04 18.00 -17.44
CA THR A 312 3.06 18.09 -18.53
C THR A 312 3.17 16.81 -19.36
N LEU A 313 2.11 16.04 -19.37
CA LEU A 313 1.99 14.83 -20.16
C LEU A 313 1.03 15.06 -21.32
N VAL A 314 1.40 14.61 -22.51
CA VAL A 314 0.54 14.62 -23.69
C VAL A 314 0.26 13.17 -24.07
N VAL A 315 -1.02 12.80 -23.99
CA VAL A 315 -1.47 11.42 -24.21
C VAL A 315 -2.35 11.40 -25.45
N ARG A 316 -1.96 10.63 -26.46
CA ARG A 316 -2.84 10.31 -27.60
C ARG A 316 -3.47 8.95 -27.36
N GLY A 317 -4.73 8.97 -26.92
CA GLY A 317 -5.46 7.78 -26.55
C GLY A 317 -5.82 6.89 -27.75
N ARG A 318 -6.08 5.63 -27.44
CA ARG A 318 -6.53 4.62 -28.42
C ARG A 318 -7.77 3.93 -27.88
N PRO A 319 -8.93 3.99 -28.57
CA PRO A 319 -10.20 3.44 -28.06
C PRO A 319 -10.15 1.95 -27.72
N VAL A 320 -9.29 1.19 -28.39
CA VAL A 320 -9.07 -0.23 -28.16
C VAL A 320 -7.61 -0.48 -27.88
N LEU A 321 -7.33 -1.10 -26.75
CA LEU A 321 -6.02 -1.63 -26.37
C LEU A 321 -6.16 -3.16 -26.32
N ASP A 322 -5.44 -3.84 -27.22
CA ASP A 322 -5.49 -5.30 -27.36
C ASP A 322 -4.09 -5.77 -27.78
N ALA A 323 -3.25 -5.99 -26.78
CA ALA A 323 -1.89 -6.43 -26.98
C ALA A 323 -1.45 -7.39 -25.86
N ASP A 324 -0.70 -8.42 -26.23
CA ASP A 324 0.04 -9.21 -25.26
C ASP A 324 1.27 -8.43 -24.86
N VAL A 325 1.33 -8.00 -23.58
CA VAL A 325 2.43 -7.18 -23.06
C VAL A 325 3.09 -7.83 -21.86
N ASP A 326 4.36 -7.56 -21.76
CA ASP A 326 5.23 -8.04 -20.69
C ASP A 326 6.00 -6.83 -20.13
N TYR A 327 5.84 -6.53 -18.86
CA TYR A 327 6.45 -5.37 -18.22
C TYR A 327 7.04 -5.72 -16.85
N THR A 328 8.32 -5.37 -16.64
CA THR A 328 8.99 -5.52 -15.35
C THR A 328 8.80 -4.26 -14.52
N ILE A 329 8.26 -4.40 -13.32
CA ILE A 329 8.03 -3.29 -12.41
C ILE A 329 9.38 -2.75 -11.90
N SER A 330 9.50 -1.41 -11.79
CA SER A 330 10.69 -0.75 -11.24
C SER A 330 10.92 -1.08 -9.76
N GLU A 331 12.17 -0.94 -9.32
CA GLU A 331 12.55 -1.06 -7.91
C GLU A 331 11.96 0.08 -7.06
N ASP A 332 11.69 -0.19 -5.77
CA ASP A 332 11.07 0.75 -4.85
C ASP A 332 12.09 1.69 -4.19
N PRO A 333 12.12 3.00 -4.53
CA PRO A 333 13.04 3.94 -3.90
C PRO A 333 12.77 4.14 -2.40
N VAL A 334 11.53 3.89 -1.97
CA VAL A 334 11.15 4.04 -0.57
C VAL A 334 11.65 2.85 0.25
N GLU A 335 11.64 1.66 -0.33
CA GLU A 335 12.29 0.50 0.29
C GLU A 335 13.81 0.69 0.34
N ALA A 336 14.43 1.16 -0.74
CA ALA A 336 15.87 1.48 -0.75
C ALA A 336 16.24 2.44 0.38
N MET A 337 15.49 3.52 0.56
CA MET A 337 15.72 4.49 1.64
C MET A 337 15.52 3.86 3.03
N SER A 338 14.56 2.96 3.21
CA SER A 338 14.35 2.27 4.48
C SER A 338 15.53 1.35 4.85
N LEU A 339 16.11 0.65 3.86
CA LEU A 339 17.27 -0.22 4.04
C LEU A 339 18.55 0.59 4.31
N LEU A 340 18.74 1.72 3.61
CA LEU A 340 19.81 2.67 3.93
C LEU A 340 19.69 3.18 5.36
N THR A 341 18.48 3.56 5.78
CA THR A 341 18.21 4.02 7.14
C THR A 341 18.56 2.94 8.17
N ALA A 342 18.19 1.67 7.91
CA ALA A 342 18.55 0.56 8.78
C ALA A 342 20.08 0.49 9.02
N GLY A 343 20.86 0.58 7.94
CA GLY A 343 22.32 0.58 8.03
C GLY A 343 22.88 1.82 8.74
N ILE A 344 22.33 3.00 8.46
CA ILE A 344 22.77 4.28 9.07
C ILE A 344 22.57 4.25 10.58
N VAL A 345 21.38 3.89 11.06
CA VAL A 345 21.07 3.98 12.51
C VAL A 345 21.69 2.86 13.34
N THR A 346 22.15 1.79 12.68
CA THR A 346 22.90 0.69 13.32
C THR A 346 24.42 0.81 13.17
N ASP A 347 24.89 1.96 12.64
CA ASP A 347 26.31 2.25 12.40
C ASP A 347 27.01 1.13 11.60
N SER A 348 26.41 0.75 10.47
CA SER A 348 26.74 -0.44 9.69
C SER A 348 27.51 -0.10 8.42
N GLU A 349 28.31 -1.08 7.95
CA GLU A 349 28.78 -1.14 6.56
C GLU A 349 27.83 -2.08 5.80
N LEU A 350 27.03 -1.49 4.89
CA LEU A 350 25.95 -2.19 4.19
C LEU A 350 25.87 -1.73 2.73
N THR A 351 25.62 -2.69 1.82
CA THR A 351 25.35 -2.40 0.42
C THR A 351 23.86 -2.63 0.10
N VAL A 352 23.18 -1.57 -0.34
CA VAL A 352 21.81 -1.64 -0.87
C VAL A 352 21.92 -1.73 -2.39
N CYS A 353 21.67 -2.93 -2.93
CA CYS A 353 21.79 -3.23 -4.36
C CYS A 353 20.50 -2.88 -5.10
N ARG A 354 20.63 -2.49 -6.38
CA ARG A 354 19.55 -2.12 -7.28
C ARG A 354 18.74 -0.91 -6.78
N ALA A 355 19.41 0.08 -6.19
CA ALA A 355 18.75 1.31 -5.75
C ALA A 355 18.44 2.21 -6.97
N PRO A 356 17.19 2.65 -7.18
CA PRO A 356 16.79 3.50 -8.30
C PRO A 356 17.28 4.93 -8.07
N ILE A 357 18.49 5.23 -8.58
CA ILE A 357 19.27 6.42 -8.21
C ILE A 357 18.54 7.73 -8.52
N GLU A 358 17.84 7.81 -9.64
CA GLU A 358 17.13 9.00 -10.08
C GLU A 358 16.10 9.50 -9.04
N PHE A 359 15.55 8.56 -8.26
CA PHE A 359 14.53 8.85 -7.23
C PHE A 359 15.11 8.91 -5.81
N LEU A 360 16.44 8.93 -5.67
CA LEU A 360 17.18 8.99 -4.41
C LEU A 360 18.25 10.11 -4.39
N GLU A 361 18.43 10.85 -5.48
CA GLU A 361 19.49 11.86 -5.60
C GLU A 361 19.40 12.93 -4.49
N VAL A 362 18.21 13.43 -4.20
CA VAL A 362 17.99 14.47 -3.18
C VAL A 362 18.17 13.88 -1.78
N GLU A 363 17.70 12.67 -1.53
CA GLU A 363 17.90 11.95 -0.27
C GLU A 363 19.38 11.74 0.01
N LEU A 364 20.13 11.22 -0.98
CA LEU A 364 21.57 10.98 -0.86
C LEU A 364 22.35 12.29 -0.71
N ALA A 365 21.97 13.34 -1.44
CA ALA A 365 22.60 14.66 -1.29
C ALA A 365 22.37 15.24 0.12
N THR A 366 21.14 15.12 0.65
CA THR A 366 20.80 15.53 2.02
C THR A 366 21.61 14.73 3.05
N LEU A 367 21.71 13.42 2.87
CA LEU A 367 22.50 12.54 3.74
C LEU A 367 24.00 12.86 3.67
N ALA A 368 24.54 13.20 2.49
CA ALA A 368 25.92 13.65 2.32
C ALA A 368 26.18 14.96 3.06
N GLU A 369 25.26 15.95 2.99
CA GLU A 369 25.32 17.18 3.75
C GLU A 369 25.31 16.90 5.27
N MET A 370 24.54 15.93 5.71
CA MET A 370 24.53 15.46 7.09
C MET A 370 25.83 14.74 7.49
N GLY A 371 26.69 14.38 6.55
CA GLY A 371 27.98 13.75 6.78
C GLY A 371 28.00 12.23 6.59
N LEU A 372 26.99 11.65 5.92
CA LEU A 372 27.01 10.23 5.52
C LEU A 372 28.13 9.97 4.53
N ARG A 373 28.93 8.96 4.81
CA ARG A 373 29.93 8.42 3.88
C ARG A 373 29.31 7.24 3.11
N TYR A 374 29.27 7.38 1.80
CA TYR A 374 28.78 6.33 0.91
C TYR A 374 29.55 6.33 -0.41
N SER A 375 29.43 5.25 -1.15
CA SER A 375 29.91 5.12 -2.54
C SER A 375 28.82 4.49 -3.41
N LEU A 376 28.88 4.80 -4.70
CA LEU A 376 27.96 4.26 -5.69
C LEU A 376 28.74 3.35 -6.65
N SER A 377 28.11 2.25 -7.08
CA SER A 377 28.58 1.49 -8.23
C SER A 377 28.46 2.32 -9.53
N PRO A 378 29.04 1.89 -10.65
CA PRO A 378 28.62 2.36 -11.96
C PRO A 378 27.10 2.17 -12.13
N GLU A 379 26.44 3.11 -12.85
CA GLU A 379 25.03 3.00 -13.19
C GLU A 379 24.78 1.83 -14.16
N TYR A 380 23.64 1.17 -13.98
CA TYR A 380 23.13 0.15 -14.89
C TYR A 380 21.61 0.25 -15.01
N LEU A 381 21.03 -0.37 -16.04
CA LEU A 381 19.58 -0.34 -16.25
C LEU A 381 18.90 -1.48 -15.51
N ALA A 382 17.70 -1.20 -15.00
CA ALA A 382 16.76 -2.21 -14.51
C ALA A 382 16.26 -3.11 -15.66
N ASP A 383 15.61 -4.20 -15.30
CA ASP A 383 15.06 -5.16 -16.26
C ASP A 383 13.93 -4.57 -17.13
N ASN A 384 13.34 -3.45 -16.70
CA ASN A 384 12.39 -2.67 -17.53
C ASN A 384 13.08 -1.85 -18.64
N GLY A 385 14.41 -1.79 -18.66
CA GLY A 385 15.19 -1.08 -19.68
C GLY A 385 15.21 0.45 -19.55
N HIS A 386 14.63 1.02 -18.51
CA HIS A 386 14.48 2.46 -18.33
C HIS A 386 15.02 2.99 -17.01
N THR A 387 14.68 2.33 -15.89
CA THR A 387 15.10 2.79 -14.56
C THR A 387 16.60 2.65 -14.37
N ARG A 388 17.27 3.74 -13.99
CA ARG A 388 18.72 3.75 -13.69
C ARG A 388 18.95 3.26 -12.27
N LEU A 389 19.78 2.25 -12.12
CA LEU A 389 20.11 1.60 -10.87
C LEU A 389 21.58 1.79 -10.51
N VAL A 390 21.83 1.82 -9.21
CA VAL A 390 23.17 1.73 -8.60
C VAL A 390 23.11 0.81 -7.39
N ASP A 391 24.28 0.32 -6.97
CA ASP A 391 24.47 -0.25 -5.65
C ASP A 391 25.06 0.83 -4.73
N VAL A 392 24.37 1.12 -3.63
CA VAL A 392 24.77 2.13 -2.65
C VAL A 392 25.43 1.42 -1.47
N THR A 393 26.74 1.62 -1.31
CA THR A 393 27.46 1.13 -0.13
C THR A 393 27.64 2.26 0.87
N ILE A 394 27.07 2.12 2.05
CA ILE A 394 27.23 3.06 3.16
C ILE A 394 28.26 2.56 4.15
N SER A 395 28.92 3.50 4.83
CA SER A 395 29.89 3.22 5.89
C SER A 395 29.55 3.94 7.18
N PRO A 396 29.95 3.43 8.38
CA PRO A 396 29.78 4.08 9.65
C PRO A 396 30.15 5.56 9.60
N SER A 397 29.26 6.44 10.03
CA SER A 397 29.38 7.88 9.83
C SER A 397 28.90 8.68 11.04
N GLN A 398 29.58 9.81 11.33
CA GLN A 398 29.14 10.72 12.36
C GLN A 398 28.24 11.81 11.75
N LEU A 399 26.94 11.62 11.85
CA LEU A 399 25.97 12.53 11.26
C LEU A 399 25.78 13.78 12.11
N LYS A 400 25.46 14.89 11.44
CA LYS A 400 25.08 16.17 12.02
C LYS A 400 23.75 16.63 11.43
N ALA A 401 23.00 17.38 12.22
CA ALA A 401 21.79 18.03 11.75
C ALA A 401 22.11 18.95 10.56
N PRO A 402 21.29 18.99 9.51
CA PRO A 402 21.45 19.95 8.42
C PRO A 402 21.17 21.38 8.91
N ILE A 403 21.62 22.38 8.15
CA ILE A 403 21.45 23.79 8.50
C ILE A 403 19.97 24.21 8.41
N ASP A 404 19.23 23.68 7.44
CA ASP A 404 17.82 23.98 7.22
C ASP A 404 16.94 22.78 7.61
N LYS A 405 15.64 22.98 7.56
CA LYS A 405 14.62 21.92 7.75
C LYS A 405 14.70 20.88 6.65
N ILE A 406 14.29 19.66 6.97
CA ILE A 406 14.02 18.61 5.99
C ILE A 406 12.50 18.59 5.71
N HIS A 407 12.13 18.71 4.44
CA HIS A 407 10.74 18.71 4.00
C HIS A 407 10.60 18.05 2.61
N PRO A 408 9.43 17.49 2.29
CA PRO A 408 9.25 16.84 1.02
C PRO A 408 8.97 17.88 -0.07
N MET A 409 9.30 17.50 -1.31
CA MET A 409 8.91 18.24 -2.51
C MET A 409 8.45 17.23 -3.56
N PRO A 410 7.53 17.59 -4.47
CA PRO A 410 7.23 16.74 -5.61
C PRO A 410 8.50 16.44 -6.41
N PHE A 411 8.59 15.22 -6.96
CA PHE A 411 9.75 14.82 -7.77
C PHE A 411 10.14 15.92 -8.79
N PRO A 412 11.43 16.22 -8.96
CA PRO A 412 12.62 15.52 -8.45
C PRO A 412 13.09 15.93 -7.04
N GLY A 413 12.23 16.51 -6.21
CA GLY A 413 12.55 16.80 -4.81
C GLY A 413 12.45 15.57 -3.90
N LEU A 414 12.72 15.77 -2.59
CA LEU A 414 12.69 14.71 -1.59
C LEU A 414 11.30 14.04 -1.54
N ASN A 415 11.29 12.72 -1.71
CA ASN A 415 10.06 11.94 -1.74
C ASN A 415 9.35 12.01 -0.38
N ILE A 416 8.04 12.29 -0.43
CA ILE A 416 7.20 12.40 0.77
C ILE A 416 7.20 11.12 1.61
N ASP A 417 7.29 9.94 1.00
CA ASP A 417 7.31 8.66 1.70
C ASP A 417 8.68 8.36 2.33
N ASN A 418 9.76 9.03 1.88
CA ASN A 418 11.09 8.95 2.48
C ASN A 418 11.27 9.88 3.69
N LEU A 419 10.44 10.93 3.80
CA LEU A 419 10.56 11.93 4.88
C LEU A 419 10.56 11.32 6.29
N PRO A 420 9.70 10.34 6.66
CA PRO A 420 9.69 9.76 8.00
C PRO A 420 11.01 9.12 8.42
N PHE A 421 11.78 8.57 7.48
CA PHE A 421 13.08 7.96 7.76
C PHE A 421 14.11 8.98 8.22
N PHE A 422 14.02 10.21 7.72
CA PHE A 422 14.86 11.29 8.20
C PHE A 422 14.65 11.67 9.67
N ALA A 423 13.48 11.37 10.25
CA ALA A 423 13.28 11.56 11.69
C ALA A 423 14.11 10.57 12.51
N VAL A 424 14.23 9.32 12.07
CA VAL A 424 15.05 8.30 12.72
C VAL A 424 16.54 8.61 12.54
N ILE A 425 16.94 9.04 11.34
CA ILE A 425 18.31 9.47 11.03
C ILE A 425 18.68 10.72 11.84
N ALA A 426 17.79 11.72 11.92
CA ALA A 426 18.00 12.93 12.74
C ALA A 426 18.17 12.60 14.22
N ALA A 427 17.44 11.62 14.74
CA ALA A 427 17.61 11.14 16.11
C ALA A 427 18.99 10.48 16.34
N ALA A 428 19.65 9.97 15.30
CA ALA A 428 21.03 9.46 15.38
C ALA A 428 22.08 10.54 15.13
N ALA A 429 21.73 11.69 14.53
CA ALA A 429 22.64 12.79 14.20
C ALA A 429 22.87 13.74 15.39
N THR A 430 24.01 14.42 15.41
CA THR A 430 24.30 15.46 16.41
C THR A 430 23.62 16.78 16.04
N GLY A 431 22.81 17.33 16.93
CA GLY A 431 22.12 18.60 16.77
C GLY A 431 20.60 18.43 16.68
N SER A 432 19.92 19.50 16.28
CA SER A 432 18.46 19.53 16.18
C SER A 432 18.02 19.71 14.73
N THR A 433 17.16 18.84 14.25
CA THR A 433 16.61 18.83 12.88
C THR A 433 15.12 19.09 12.93
N LEU A 434 14.64 20.05 12.14
CA LEU A 434 13.21 20.29 11.91
C LEU A 434 12.73 19.42 10.75
N ILE A 435 11.83 18.49 11.00
CA ILE A 435 11.13 17.71 9.98
C ILE A 435 9.76 18.35 9.76
N HIS A 436 9.46 18.71 8.51
CA HIS A 436 8.21 19.38 8.15
C HIS A 436 7.44 18.60 7.08
N ASP A 437 6.39 17.90 7.51
CA ASP A 437 5.47 17.14 6.64
C ASP A 437 4.25 18.00 6.31
N TRP A 438 4.33 18.76 5.25
CA TRP A 438 3.24 19.66 4.84
C TRP A 438 2.19 18.96 3.97
N VAL A 439 2.40 17.70 3.58
CA VAL A 439 1.51 16.95 2.69
C VAL A 439 0.47 16.12 3.45
N TYR A 440 0.88 15.51 4.58
CA TYR A 440 0.01 14.64 5.36
C TYR A 440 -0.37 15.26 6.69
N ASP A 441 -1.66 15.49 6.94
CA ASP A 441 -2.15 16.24 8.09
C ASP A 441 -1.70 15.71 9.45
N ASN A 442 -1.61 14.39 9.64
CA ASN A 442 -1.37 13.80 10.95
C ASN A 442 -0.19 12.82 10.99
N ARG A 443 0.61 12.71 9.92
CA ARG A 443 1.70 11.71 9.91
C ARG A 443 2.83 12.05 10.87
N ALA A 444 3.13 13.33 11.04
CA ALA A 444 4.16 13.79 11.94
C ALA A 444 3.88 13.40 13.41
N ILE A 445 2.61 13.27 13.81
CA ILE A 445 2.20 12.85 15.16
C ILE A 445 2.78 11.47 15.50
N HIS A 446 2.76 10.52 14.55
CA HIS A 446 3.27 9.17 14.76
C HIS A 446 4.80 9.11 14.95
N LEU A 447 5.55 10.13 14.52
CA LEU A 447 6.99 10.22 14.77
C LEU A 447 7.31 10.49 16.25
N SER A 448 6.35 11.00 17.02
CA SER A 448 6.52 11.17 18.46
C SER A 448 6.63 9.83 19.22
N ASP A 449 6.19 8.70 18.64
CA ASP A 449 6.37 7.38 19.24
C ASP A 449 7.84 6.97 19.38
N LEU A 450 8.77 7.61 18.65
CA LEU A 450 10.22 7.45 18.84
C LEU A 450 10.67 7.84 20.26
N THR A 451 9.92 8.70 20.96
CA THR A 451 10.21 9.07 22.36
C THR A 451 10.16 7.88 23.31
N ARG A 452 9.36 6.84 22.98
CA ARG A 452 9.28 5.58 23.75
C ARG A 452 10.61 4.82 23.73
N LEU A 453 11.42 5.04 22.68
CA LEU A 453 12.75 4.47 22.51
C LEU A 453 13.87 5.42 22.96
N GLY A 454 13.52 6.51 23.63
CA GLY A 454 14.47 7.46 24.22
C GLY A 454 14.84 8.64 23.31
N ALA A 455 14.24 8.81 22.14
CA ALA A 455 14.51 9.96 21.27
C ALA A 455 13.91 11.26 21.83
N ASP A 456 14.61 12.38 21.70
CA ASP A 456 14.07 13.73 21.97
C ASP A 456 13.35 14.23 20.71
N VAL A 457 12.05 13.93 20.64
CA VAL A 457 11.15 14.34 19.54
C VAL A 457 10.07 15.23 20.12
N ARG A 458 9.99 16.46 19.62
CA ARG A 458 9.01 17.46 20.06
C ARG A 458 8.06 17.76 18.91
N LEU A 459 6.79 17.40 19.08
CA LEU A 459 5.73 17.77 18.17
C LEU A 459 5.46 19.29 18.34
N LEU A 460 5.69 20.06 17.29
CA LEU A 460 5.42 21.50 17.28
C LEU A 460 3.97 21.78 16.84
N ASP A 461 3.49 21.02 15.87
CA ASP A 461 2.12 21.00 15.37
C ASP A 461 1.89 19.68 14.57
N PRO A 462 0.70 19.41 14.02
CA PRO A 462 0.43 18.18 13.27
C PRO A 462 1.36 17.90 12.09
N HIS A 463 2.08 18.92 11.60
CA HIS A 463 2.95 18.85 10.42
C HIS A 463 4.45 18.90 10.75
N ARG A 464 4.83 19.37 11.96
CA ARG A 464 6.22 19.65 12.26
C ARG A 464 6.68 18.99 13.55
N VAL A 465 7.82 18.30 13.46
CA VAL A 465 8.53 17.77 14.62
C VAL A 465 9.95 18.28 14.65
N LEU A 466 10.43 18.61 15.83
CA LEU A 466 11.84 18.90 16.10
C LEU A 466 12.46 17.64 16.72
N VAL A 467 13.49 17.12 16.08
CA VAL A 467 14.22 15.94 16.54
C VAL A 467 15.62 16.37 16.98
N THR A 468 15.99 16.07 18.23
CA THR A 468 17.32 16.40 18.77
C THR A 468 18.09 15.11 19.06
N GLY A 469 19.28 14.97 18.48
CA GLY A 469 20.17 13.84 18.69
C GLY A 469 21.59 14.25 19.10
N PRO A 470 22.50 13.29 19.33
CA PRO A 470 22.30 11.84 19.14
C PRO A 470 21.52 11.21 20.30
N THR A 471 20.58 10.35 19.94
CA THR A 471 19.77 9.61 20.89
C THR A 471 20.56 8.48 21.56
N ARG A 472 20.40 8.33 22.87
CA ARG A 472 20.76 7.11 23.58
C ARG A 472 19.57 6.16 23.54
N TRP A 473 19.50 5.38 22.46
CA TRP A 473 18.41 4.46 22.24
C TRP A 473 18.25 3.45 23.38
N SER A 474 17.03 3.22 23.82
CA SER A 474 16.64 2.26 24.85
C SER A 474 15.55 1.32 24.33
N SER A 475 15.62 0.05 24.76
CA SER A 475 14.57 -0.92 24.42
C SER A 475 13.24 -0.57 25.07
N ALA A 476 12.15 -0.83 24.36
CA ALA A 476 10.80 -0.57 24.83
C ALA A 476 9.77 -1.54 24.18
N GLU A 477 8.60 -1.62 24.80
CA GLU A 477 7.42 -2.20 24.16
C GLU A 477 6.57 -1.09 23.54
N VAL A 478 6.27 -1.20 22.24
CA VAL A 478 5.52 -0.19 21.48
C VAL A 478 4.42 -0.89 20.69
N VAL A 479 3.22 -0.33 20.69
CA VAL A 479 2.16 -0.71 19.75
C VAL A 479 2.45 -0.06 18.41
N CYS A 480 2.45 -0.85 17.35
CA CYS A 480 2.76 -0.39 16.01
C CYS A 480 1.78 0.73 15.57
N PRO A 481 2.27 1.87 15.08
CA PRO A 481 1.41 2.91 14.51
C PRO A 481 0.57 2.37 13.35
N PRO A 482 -0.68 2.87 13.14
CA PRO A 482 -1.54 2.41 12.05
C PRO A 482 -1.12 2.90 10.66
N ALA A 483 0.04 3.53 10.55
CA ALA A 483 0.61 4.07 9.33
C ALA A 483 1.91 3.35 8.95
N LEU A 484 2.01 2.91 7.67
CA LEU A 484 3.09 2.03 7.20
C LEU A 484 4.50 2.59 7.45
N ARG A 485 4.78 3.84 7.05
CA ARG A 485 6.14 4.39 7.15
C ARG A 485 6.56 4.69 8.60
N PRO A 486 5.71 5.30 9.45
CA PRO A 486 5.98 5.40 10.88
C PRO A 486 6.22 4.03 11.55
N ALA A 487 5.45 3.00 11.19
CA ALA A 487 5.64 1.65 11.71
C ALA A 487 7.06 1.12 11.43
N VAL A 488 7.54 1.27 10.19
CA VAL A 488 8.91 0.89 9.83
C VAL A 488 9.93 1.76 10.56
N CYS A 489 9.69 3.05 10.73
CA CYS A 489 10.58 3.92 11.52
C CYS A 489 10.80 3.41 12.95
N ILE A 490 9.73 2.96 13.62
CA ILE A 490 9.84 2.37 14.97
C ILE A 490 10.67 1.09 14.94
N LEU A 491 10.45 0.19 13.96
CA LEU A 491 11.25 -1.02 13.79
C LEU A 491 12.73 -0.68 13.61
N LEU A 492 13.07 0.29 12.74
CA LEU A 492 14.44 0.70 12.48
C LEU A 492 15.11 1.32 13.73
N ALA A 493 14.36 2.11 14.50
CA ALA A 493 14.85 2.64 15.78
C ALA A 493 15.10 1.52 16.82
N MET A 494 14.27 0.47 16.83
CA MET A 494 14.48 -0.72 17.69
C MET A 494 15.75 -1.48 17.32
N LEU A 495 16.15 -1.53 16.03
CA LEU A 495 17.42 -2.12 15.62
C LEU A 495 18.63 -1.37 16.22
N ALA A 496 18.53 -0.06 16.38
CA ALA A 496 19.58 0.75 17.01
C ALA A 496 19.57 0.64 18.55
N ALA A 497 18.44 0.32 19.18
CA ALA A 497 18.24 0.30 20.61
C ALA A 497 18.93 -0.90 21.27
N LYS A 498 19.82 -0.67 22.24
CA LYS A 498 20.44 -1.76 23.01
C LYS A 498 19.41 -2.47 23.88
N GLY A 499 19.41 -3.78 23.83
CA GLY A 499 18.48 -4.65 24.57
C GLY A 499 17.38 -5.21 23.66
N THR A 500 16.32 -5.72 24.27
CA THR A 500 15.22 -6.35 23.54
C THR A 500 13.98 -5.50 23.62
N SER A 501 13.48 -5.08 22.45
CA SER A 501 12.22 -4.37 22.27
C SER A 501 11.12 -5.28 21.76
N VAL A 502 9.86 -4.91 22.00
CA VAL A 502 8.68 -5.58 21.44
C VAL A 502 7.86 -4.58 20.64
N LEU A 503 7.64 -4.89 19.36
CA LEU A 503 6.73 -4.15 18.50
C LEU A 503 5.45 -4.96 18.28
N ARG A 504 4.33 -4.46 18.78
CA ARG A 504 3.03 -5.14 18.74
C ARG A 504 2.21 -4.75 17.51
N ASN A 505 1.45 -5.71 16.96
CA ASN A 505 0.47 -5.49 15.87
C ASN A 505 1.13 -4.98 14.57
N VAL A 506 2.15 -5.68 14.09
CA VAL A 506 2.98 -5.24 12.95
C VAL A 506 2.42 -5.56 11.57
N ASP A 507 1.21 -6.09 11.47
CA ASP A 507 0.58 -6.53 10.21
C ASP A 507 0.56 -5.43 9.14
N ILE A 508 0.57 -4.15 9.57
CA ILE A 508 0.64 -3.00 8.68
C ILE A 508 1.93 -2.99 7.83
N ILE A 509 3.05 -3.57 8.32
CA ILE A 509 4.33 -3.59 7.60
C ILE A 509 4.26 -4.52 6.39
N ALA A 510 3.64 -5.69 6.52
CA ALA A 510 3.43 -6.63 5.43
C ALA A 510 2.55 -6.07 4.29
N ARG A 511 1.84 -4.96 4.55
CA ARG A 511 1.06 -4.26 3.55
C ARG A 511 1.91 -3.64 2.44
N GLY A 512 3.16 -3.30 2.72
CA GLY A 512 3.99 -2.59 1.76
C GLY A 512 5.44 -3.05 1.66
N TYR A 513 5.85 -4.04 2.43
CA TYR A 513 7.21 -4.60 2.41
C TYR A 513 7.15 -6.12 2.29
N GLU A 514 7.86 -6.64 1.32
CA GLU A 514 8.00 -8.08 1.10
C GLU A 514 9.14 -8.62 1.96
N GLN A 515 8.81 -9.53 2.89
CA GLN A 515 9.79 -10.26 3.71
C GLN A 515 10.83 -9.33 4.38
N LEU A 516 10.40 -8.18 4.90
CA LEU A 516 11.33 -7.19 5.47
C LEU A 516 12.11 -7.77 6.66
N TYR A 517 11.45 -8.53 7.52
CA TYR A 517 12.05 -9.06 8.75
C TYR A 517 13.11 -10.11 8.43
N GLU A 518 12.78 -11.03 7.53
CA GLU A 518 13.68 -12.10 7.07
C GLU A 518 14.94 -11.52 6.44
N ARG A 519 14.79 -10.50 5.59
CA ARG A 519 15.89 -9.82 4.91
C ARG A 519 16.77 -9.03 5.89
N LEU A 520 16.17 -8.40 6.90
CA LEU A 520 16.93 -7.77 7.99
C LEU A 520 17.71 -8.82 8.81
N VAL A 521 17.12 -10.00 9.06
CA VAL A 521 17.78 -11.11 9.74
C VAL A 521 18.95 -11.66 8.91
N GLU A 522 18.80 -11.78 7.59
CA GLU A 522 19.89 -12.17 6.68
C GLU A 522 21.08 -11.20 6.77
N MET A 523 20.83 -9.92 7.02
CA MET A 523 21.86 -8.89 7.26
C MET A 523 22.42 -8.90 8.69
N GLY A 524 21.95 -9.79 9.57
CA GLY A 524 22.43 -9.95 10.94
C GLY A 524 21.56 -9.32 12.02
N ALA A 525 20.40 -8.78 11.69
CA ALA A 525 19.42 -8.35 12.70
C ALA A 525 18.91 -9.53 13.51
N ARG A 526 18.58 -9.30 14.77
CA ARG A 526 18.00 -10.32 15.66
C ARG A 526 16.52 -10.00 15.88
N ILE A 527 15.69 -10.55 15.01
CA ILE A 527 14.24 -10.36 15.01
C ILE A 527 13.57 -11.72 15.14
N GLU A 528 12.65 -11.85 16.08
CA GLU A 528 11.79 -13.01 16.27
C GLU A 528 10.34 -12.58 16.03
N VAL A 529 9.64 -13.27 15.13
CA VAL A 529 8.21 -13.09 14.88
C VAL A 529 7.43 -13.99 15.83
N PHE A 530 6.43 -13.44 16.52
CA PHE A 530 5.57 -14.23 17.40
C PHE A 530 4.11 -13.73 17.33
N HIS A 531 3.20 -14.56 17.81
CA HIS A 531 1.76 -14.29 17.84
C HIS A 531 1.25 -14.51 19.26
N ASP A 532 0.23 -13.77 19.68
CA ASP A 532 -0.41 -13.96 21.00
C ASP A 532 -1.33 -15.19 21.02
#